data_ebb6364173313875a812150e25cae3f7
#
_entry.id   ebb6364173313875a812150e25cae3f7
#
_cell.length_a   1.000
_cell.length_b   1.000
_cell.length_c   1.000
_cell.angle_alpha   90.00
_cell.angle_beta   90.00
_cell.angle_gamma   90.00
#
_symmetry.space_group_name_H-M   'P 1'
#
loop_
_entity.id
_entity.type
_entity.pdbx_description
1 polymer ?
#
loop_
_entity_poly.entity_id
_entity_poly.type
_entity_poly.pdbx_seq_one_letter_code
_entity_poly.pdbx_strand_id
1 'polypeptide(L)'
;MAKRSNIYAGVAGYVGRPEEKGNVGVFRRAAADAAWQHVLTDLETHALLVHPTDPEVVFAGTVDGVWRSTDRGATFQRARFPDQGKQIWSFLVDARDPRRIYAGASPVDIYRSDDRGESWRRLPNPGIKDRATAPFAVRVMRMVQHPTRPDELYAALEVNGVMRSGDAGETWTDCSADLIRLSERPNLRSKIVSDTYAEGMLDGHAIAISAGDPDAVVLACRMGLFRSTDRGQSWQDMEMHKFSPVTYGRDVRASPQDASTLYAALSVAAASTDGGVYRSQDAGKTWKRFDKVQVHGTIMSVGLHPTDPDQVYIGARYKGEVFGTQDGGATWEAMPLPEPVKDIYAVACG
;
A
#
# COMPACT_ATOMS: atom_id res chain seq x y z
N MET A 1 -20.31 1.35 -23.23
CA MET A 1 -20.05 0.27 -22.27
C MET A 1 -18.77 0.63 -21.56
N ALA A 2 -18.77 0.73 -20.22
CA ALA A 2 -17.54 0.90 -19.45
C ALA A 2 -16.58 -0.24 -19.76
N LYS A 3 -15.32 0.07 -20.08
CA LYS A 3 -14.29 -0.95 -20.26
C LYS A 3 -14.06 -1.60 -18.90
N ARG A 4 -14.43 -2.87 -18.77
CA ARG A 4 -14.07 -3.66 -17.58
C ARG A 4 -12.55 -3.83 -17.55
N SER A 5 -11.96 -3.58 -16.39
CA SER A 5 -10.53 -3.74 -16.15
C SER A 5 -10.21 -5.13 -15.58
N ASN A 6 -9.00 -5.59 -15.79
CA ASN A 6 -8.51 -6.72 -15.04
C ASN A 6 -8.30 -6.30 -13.58
N ILE A 7 -8.62 -7.20 -12.67
CA ILE A 7 -8.45 -6.98 -11.22
C ILE A 7 -7.52 -8.06 -10.71
N TYR A 8 -6.63 -7.68 -9.82
CA TYR A 8 -5.64 -8.57 -9.21
C TYR A 8 -5.71 -8.47 -7.71
N ALA A 9 -5.64 -9.61 -7.03
CA ALA A 9 -5.53 -9.72 -5.58
C ALA A 9 -4.26 -10.48 -5.21
N GLY A 10 -3.40 -9.87 -4.40
CA GLY A 10 -2.22 -10.48 -3.80
C GLY A 10 -2.55 -11.01 -2.42
N VAL A 11 -2.28 -12.28 -2.19
CA VAL A 11 -2.64 -13.02 -0.99
C VAL A 11 -1.38 -13.56 -0.31
N ALA A 12 -1.31 -13.36 1.00
CA ALA A 12 -0.23 -13.90 1.84
C ALA A 12 -0.79 -14.40 3.18
N GLY A 13 -0.01 -15.17 3.93
CA GLY A 13 -0.39 -15.59 5.27
C GLY A 13 -0.34 -14.44 6.26
N TYR A 14 -1.24 -14.45 7.24
CA TYR A 14 -1.20 -13.50 8.34
C TYR A 14 -0.38 -14.07 9.51
N VAL A 15 0.68 -13.36 9.91
CA VAL A 15 1.59 -13.80 10.97
C VAL A 15 0.92 -14.07 12.32
N GLY A 16 -0.22 -13.42 12.59
CA GLY A 16 -1.03 -13.64 13.79
C GLY A 16 -1.88 -14.92 13.76
N ARG A 17 -1.98 -15.59 12.60
CA ARG A 17 -2.76 -16.84 12.39
C ARG A 17 -2.10 -17.70 11.31
N PRO A 18 -0.85 -18.16 11.53
CA PRO A 18 -0.10 -18.90 10.51
C PRO A 18 -0.75 -20.22 10.12
N GLU A 19 -1.50 -20.85 11.03
CA GLU A 19 -2.24 -22.09 10.80
C GLU A 19 -3.45 -21.93 9.85
N GLU A 20 -3.92 -20.70 9.66
CA GLU A 20 -5.06 -20.39 8.81
C GLU A 20 -4.67 -19.83 7.42
N LYS A 21 -3.46 -20.04 6.97
CA LYS A 21 -2.88 -19.40 5.80
C LYS A 21 -3.75 -19.49 4.53
N GLY A 22 -4.41 -20.61 4.29
CA GLY A 22 -5.18 -20.83 3.06
C GLY A 22 -4.31 -20.81 1.78
N ASN A 23 -4.94 -20.60 0.62
CA ASN A 23 -4.24 -20.43 -0.66
C ASN A 23 -3.62 -19.03 -0.73
N VAL A 24 -2.37 -18.96 -1.16
CA VAL A 24 -1.60 -17.72 -1.29
C VAL A 24 -1.09 -17.53 -2.72
N GLY A 25 -0.78 -16.29 -3.09
CA GLY A 25 -0.26 -15.95 -4.41
C GLY A 25 -1.00 -14.80 -5.07
N VAL A 26 -1.16 -14.87 -6.40
CA VAL A 26 -1.90 -13.87 -7.18
C VAL A 26 -3.16 -14.49 -7.76
N PHE A 27 -4.28 -13.86 -7.49
CA PHE A 27 -5.55 -14.12 -8.13
C PHE A 27 -5.86 -13.01 -9.13
N ARG A 28 -6.30 -13.37 -10.33
CA ARG A 28 -6.68 -12.48 -11.41
C ARG A 28 -8.15 -12.71 -11.79
N ARG A 29 -8.90 -11.62 -11.92
CA ARG A 29 -10.23 -11.60 -12.53
C ARG A 29 -10.11 -10.82 -13.84
N ALA A 30 -10.19 -11.49 -14.97
CA ALA A 30 -10.08 -10.85 -16.26
C ALA A 30 -11.31 -9.97 -16.55
N ALA A 31 -11.12 -8.90 -17.33
CA ALA A 31 -12.17 -7.94 -17.67
C ALA A 31 -13.41 -8.57 -18.34
N ALA A 32 -13.20 -9.65 -19.08
CA ALA A 32 -14.27 -10.39 -19.77
C ALA A 32 -14.86 -11.54 -18.93
N ASP A 33 -14.27 -11.83 -17.77
CA ASP A 33 -14.59 -13.02 -16.97
C ASP A 33 -15.13 -12.61 -15.58
N ALA A 34 -16.09 -13.35 -15.08
CA ALA A 34 -16.60 -13.16 -13.73
C ALA A 34 -15.86 -14.00 -12.69
N ALA A 35 -15.06 -14.98 -13.12
CA ALA A 35 -14.35 -15.90 -12.23
C ALA A 35 -12.93 -15.44 -11.94
N TRP A 36 -12.47 -15.72 -10.71
CA TRP A 36 -11.08 -15.58 -10.33
C TRP A 36 -10.24 -16.75 -10.83
N GLN A 37 -9.06 -16.47 -11.35
CA GLN A 37 -8.04 -17.42 -11.76
C GLN A 37 -6.86 -17.32 -10.81
N HIS A 38 -6.37 -18.41 -10.26
CA HIS A 38 -5.15 -18.45 -9.44
C HIS A 38 -3.94 -18.56 -10.37
N VAL A 39 -3.30 -17.44 -10.68
CA VAL A 39 -2.29 -17.30 -11.76
C VAL A 39 -0.84 -17.37 -11.27
N LEU A 40 -0.62 -17.17 -9.98
CA LEU A 40 0.68 -17.41 -9.32
C LEU A 40 0.38 -18.14 -8.00
N THR A 41 0.77 -19.41 -7.90
CA THR A 41 0.41 -20.29 -6.79
C THR A 41 1.54 -20.45 -5.79
N ASP A 42 1.18 -20.70 -4.51
CA ASP A 42 2.10 -21.11 -3.44
C ASP A 42 3.21 -20.09 -3.11
N LEU A 43 3.04 -18.84 -3.54
CA LEU A 43 4.02 -17.79 -3.34
C LEU A 43 3.35 -16.55 -2.72
N GLU A 44 3.54 -16.36 -1.42
CA GLU A 44 2.97 -15.21 -0.70
C GLU A 44 3.27 -13.91 -1.40
N THR A 45 2.21 -13.13 -1.69
CA THR A 45 2.27 -11.90 -2.47
C THR A 45 1.76 -10.73 -1.64
N HIS A 46 2.65 -9.77 -1.36
CA HIS A 46 2.38 -8.62 -0.50
C HIS A 46 2.10 -7.33 -1.28
N ALA A 47 2.60 -7.23 -2.52
CA ALA A 47 2.44 -6.04 -3.36
C ALA A 47 2.05 -6.42 -4.79
N LEU A 48 1.23 -5.58 -5.40
CA LEU A 48 0.85 -5.67 -6.81
C LEU A 48 0.98 -4.30 -7.48
N LEU A 49 1.40 -4.30 -8.73
CA LEU A 49 1.45 -3.11 -9.58
C LEU A 49 1.04 -3.49 -11.00
N VAL A 50 0.00 -2.85 -11.54
CA VAL A 50 -0.22 -2.79 -12.98
C VAL A 50 0.53 -1.57 -13.49
N HIS A 51 1.35 -1.75 -14.53
CA HIS A 51 2.16 -0.66 -15.06
C HIS A 51 1.26 0.45 -15.64
N PRO A 52 1.40 1.72 -15.22
CA PRO A 52 0.40 2.76 -15.49
C PRO A 52 0.25 3.13 -16.98
N THR A 53 1.26 2.88 -17.80
CA THR A 53 1.27 3.19 -19.24
C THR A 53 1.28 1.94 -20.13
N ASP A 54 1.34 0.74 -19.53
CA ASP A 54 1.38 -0.53 -20.26
C ASP A 54 0.69 -1.63 -19.43
N PRO A 55 -0.65 -1.78 -19.53
CA PRO A 55 -1.40 -2.73 -18.72
C PRO A 55 -1.10 -4.21 -19.03
N GLU A 56 -0.34 -4.50 -20.10
CA GLU A 56 0.18 -5.86 -20.34
C GLU A 56 1.19 -6.26 -19.24
N VAL A 57 1.89 -5.25 -18.65
CA VAL A 57 2.92 -5.48 -17.64
C VAL A 57 2.33 -5.38 -16.24
N VAL A 58 2.43 -6.49 -15.50
CA VAL A 58 1.98 -6.60 -14.11
C VAL A 58 3.11 -7.14 -13.24
N PHE A 59 3.28 -6.58 -12.05
CA PHE A 59 4.28 -7.00 -11.07
C PHE A 59 3.62 -7.57 -9.83
N ALA A 60 4.19 -8.65 -9.32
CA ALA A 60 3.91 -9.20 -8.00
C ALA A 60 5.17 -9.12 -7.12
N GLY A 61 5.04 -8.46 -5.99
CA GLY A 61 6.03 -8.41 -4.93
C GLY A 61 5.78 -9.53 -3.95
N THR A 62 6.68 -10.49 -3.91
CA THR A 62 6.50 -11.77 -3.22
C THR A 62 7.53 -11.96 -2.10
N VAL A 63 7.41 -13.06 -1.36
CA VAL A 63 8.43 -13.50 -0.39
C VAL A 63 9.75 -13.90 -1.05
N ASP A 64 9.77 -14.10 -2.37
CA ASP A 64 10.96 -14.45 -3.16
C ASP A 64 11.22 -13.44 -4.30
N GLY A 65 11.23 -12.16 -3.99
CA GLY A 65 11.56 -11.10 -4.93
C GLY A 65 10.40 -10.65 -5.81
N VAL A 66 10.74 -10.14 -6.98
CA VAL A 66 9.80 -9.60 -7.96
C VAL A 66 9.46 -10.65 -9.01
N TRP A 67 8.17 -10.82 -9.26
CA TRP A 67 7.63 -11.58 -10.38
C TRP A 67 6.95 -10.63 -11.35
N ARG A 68 7.10 -10.86 -12.64
CA ARG A 68 6.64 -9.99 -13.73
C ARG A 68 5.83 -10.79 -14.74
N SER A 69 4.74 -10.19 -15.16
CA SER A 69 3.91 -10.64 -16.29
C SER A 69 4.05 -9.65 -17.47
N THR A 70 3.86 -10.13 -18.70
CA THR A 70 3.77 -9.35 -19.94
C THR A 70 2.52 -9.71 -20.75
N ASP A 71 1.56 -10.36 -20.12
CA ASP A 71 0.33 -10.88 -20.70
C ASP A 71 -0.90 -10.56 -19.81
N ARG A 72 -0.93 -9.37 -19.24
CA ARG A 72 -1.98 -8.91 -18.31
C ARG A 72 -2.16 -9.83 -17.11
N GLY A 73 -1.07 -10.36 -16.57
CA GLY A 73 -1.09 -11.20 -15.39
C GLY A 73 -1.69 -12.59 -15.62
N ALA A 74 -1.75 -13.08 -16.85
CA ALA A 74 -2.17 -14.46 -17.13
C ALA A 74 -1.08 -15.44 -16.72
N THR A 75 0.19 -15.07 -16.94
CA THR A 75 1.35 -15.82 -16.45
C THR A 75 2.38 -14.91 -15.81
N PHE A 76 3.17 -15.42 -14.87
CA PHE A 76 4.22 -14.68 -14.21
C PHE A 76 5.57 -15.42 -14.32
N GLN A 77 6.64 -14.65 -14.48
CA GLN A 77 8.01 -15.15 -14.45
C GLN A 77 8.82 -14.35 -13.43
N ARG A 78 9.76 -15.02 -12.77
CA ARG A 78 10.64 -14.33 -11.82
C ARG A 78 11.54 -13.35 -12.59
N ALA A 79 11.55 -12.09 -12.17
CA ALA A 79 12.44 -11.07 -12.74
C ALA A 79 13.91 -11.37 -12.37
N ARG A 80 14.85 -10.82 -13.15
CA ARG A 80 16.28 -10.84 -12.78
C ARG A 80 16.50 -9.93 -11.58
N PHE A 81 16.44 -10.53 -10.39
CA PHE A 81 16.53 -9.84 -9.11
C PHE A 81 17.86 -10.20 -8.42
N PRO A 82 18.63 -9.22 -7.87
CA PRO A 82 20.00 -9.47 -7.42
C PRO A 82 20.08 -10.33 -6.18
N ASP A 83 19.10 -10.26 -5.28
CA ASP A 83 19.10 -10.96 -4.00
C ASP A 83 18.03 -12.05 -3.97
N GLN A 84 18.33 -13.19 -3.37
CA GLN A 84 17.36 -14.28 -3.17
C GLN A 84 16.64 -14.12 -1.82
N GLY A 85 15.39 -14.59 -1.74
CA GLY A 85 14.60 -14.60 -0.50
C GLY A 85 14.26 -13.22 0.05
N LYS A 86 14.37 -12.16 -0.76
CA LYS A 86 13.93 -10.80 -0.38
C LYS A 86 12.44 -10.66 -0.56
N GLN A 87 11.77 -10.33 0.53
CA GLN A 87 10.34 -10.05 0.50
C GLN A 87 10.09 -8.65 -0.05
N ILE A 88 9.25 -8.52 -1.06
CA ILE A 88 8.90 -7.24 -1.68
C ILE A 88 7.51 -6.80 -1.20
N TRP A 89 7.46 -5.62 -0.57
CA TRP A 89 6.26 -5.08 0.10
C TRP A 89 5.63 -3.89 -0.62
N SER A 90 6.36 -3.23 -1.52
CA SER A 90 5.83 -2.08 -2.26
C SER A 90 6.52 -1.87 -3.60
N PHE A 91 5.81 -1.19 -4.50
CA PHE A 91 6.32 -0.67 -5.77
C PHE A 91 6.01 0.82 -5.91
N LEU A 92 6.88 1.51 -6.66
CA LEU A 92 6.69 2.89 -7.09
C LEU A 92 7.20 3.03 -8.52
N VAL A 93 6.37 3.56 -9.43
CA VAL A 93 6.80 3.91 -10.79
C VAL A 93 7.19 5.38 -10.81
N ASP A 94 8.36 5.70 -11.40
CA ASP A 94 8.78 7.08 -11.58
C ASP A 94 7.85 7.77 -12.60
N ALA A 95 7.24 8.87 -12.20
CA ALA A 95 6.26 9.60 -13.01
C ALA A 95 6.89 10.27 -14.26
N ARG A 96 8.20 10.54 -14.27
CA ARG A 96 8.94 11.11 -15.42
C ARG A 96 9.37 10.04 -16.42
N ASP A 97 9.78 8.88 -15.90
CA ASP A 97 10.23 7.77 -16.71
C ASP A 97 9.57 6.47 -16.23
N PRO A 98 8.45 6.07 -16.83
CA PRO A 98 7.75 4.87 -16.44
C PRO A 98 8.55 3.56 -16.60
N ARG A 99 9.71 3.58 -17.27
CA ARG A 99 10.63 2.43 -17.30
C ARG A 99 11.33 2.24 -15.95
N ARG A 100 11.44 3.33 -15.15
CA ARG A 100 12.03 3.30 -13.83
C ARG A 100 11.00 2.89 -12.80
N ILE A 101 11.30 1.82 -12.07
CA ILE A 101 10.44 1.28 -11.04
C ILE A 101 11.28 1.02 -9.79
N TYR A 102 10.75 1.39 -8.65
CA TYR A 102 11.34 1.08 -7.35
C TYR A 102 10.57 -0.06 -6.69
N ALA A 103 11.29 -0.92 -5.96
CA ALA A 103 10.70 -1.95 -5.11
C ALA A 103 11.25 -1.81 -3.68
N GLY A 104 10.34 -1.74 -2.72
CA GLY A 104 10.63 -1.68 -1.30
C GLY A 104 10.55 -3.06 -0.66
N ALA A 105 11.56 -3.40 0.13
CA ALA A 105 11.75 -4.75 0.66
C ALA A 105 11.71 -4.87 2.18
N SER A 106 11.75 -6.09 2.65
CA SER A 106 12.01 -6.51 4.04
C SER A 106 13.17 -7.52 4.07
N PRO A 107 14.16 -7.39 4.96
CA PRO A 107 14.51 -6.17 5.72
C PRO A 107 14.66 -4.95 4.81
N VAL A 108 14.66 -3.74 5.40
CA VAL A 108 14.67 -2.47 4.65
C VAL A 108 15.80 -2.41 3.63
N ASP A 109 15.42 -2.50 2.38
CA ASP A 109 16.25 -2.26 1.20
C ASP A 109 15.37 -1.66 0.10
N ILE A 110 15.98 -0.88 -0.78
CA ILE A 110 15.33 -0.35 -1.97
C ILE A 110 16.03 -0.90 -3.20
N TYR A 111 15.24 -1.38 -4.14
CA TYR A 111 15.71 -1.84 -5.45
C TYR A 111 15.16 -0.92 -6.54
N ARG A 112 15.90 -0.78 -7.63
CA ARG A 112 15.48 -0.01 -8.78
C ARG A 112 15.70 -0.81 -10.07
N SER A 113 14.71 -0.76 -10.92
CA SER A 113 14.78 -1.13 -12.33
C SER A 113 14.77 0.14 -13.18
N ASP A 114 15.52 0.17 -14.26
CA ASP A 114 15.50 1.24 -15.29
C ASP A 114 15.06 0.68 -16.66
N ASP A 115 14.56 -0.57 -16.71
CA ASP A 115 14.20 -1.33 -17.93
C ASP A 115 12.80 -1.99 -17.84
N ARG A 116 11.84 -1.32 -17.21
CA ARG A 116 10.46 -1.83 -16.98
C ARG A 116 10.40 -3.14 -16.19
N GLY A 117 11.30 -3.29 -15.21
CA GLY A 117 11.31 -4.42 -14.30
C GLY A 117 11.86 -5.72 -14.87
N GLU A 118 12.58 -5.68 -16.00
CA GLU A 118 13.28 -6.86 -16.54
C GLU A 118 14.48 -7.23 -15.67
N SER A 119 15.22 -6.22 -15.21
CA SER A 119 16.32 -6.38 -14.27
C SER A 119 16.25 -5.36 -13.15
N TRP A 120 16.85 -5.70 -12.01
CA TRP A 120 16.82 -4.90 -10.80
C TRP A 120 18.23 -4.76 -10.24
N ARG A 121 18.55 -3.59 -9.70
CA ARG A 121 19.74 -3.36 -8.90
C ARG A 121 19.36 -2.89 -7.50
N ARG A 122 20.12 -3.30 -6.52
CA ARG A 122 19.99 -2.78 -5.15
C ARG A 122 20.55 -1.37 -5.10
N LEU A 123 19.83 -0.43 -4.50
CA LEU A 123 20.31 0.90 -4.16
C LEU A 123 21.17 0.85 -2.88
N PRO A 124 21.95 1.90 -2.58
CA PRO A 124 22.66 1.97 -1.32
C PRO A 124 21.71 1.75 -0.12
N ASN A 125 22.20 1.06 0.91
CA ASN A 125 21.39 0.82 2.10
C ASN A 125 20.92 2.15 2.71
N PRO A 126 19.63 2.33 3.02
CA PRO A 126 19.11 3.58 3.60
C PRO A 126 19.78 4.01 4.91
N GLY A 127 20.41 3.11 5.64
CA GLY A 127 21.10 3.41 6.90
C GLY A 127 20.15 3.78 8.05
N ILE A 128 18.84 3.54 7.89
CA ILE A 128 17.87 3.80 8.94
C ILE A 128 17.95 2.69 9.99
N LYS A 129 18.27 3.06 11.22
CA LYS A 129 18.37 2.11 12.34
C LYS A 129 16.98 1.66 12.77
N ASP A 130 16.84 0.38 13.09
CA ASP A 130 15.64 -0.15 13.73
C ASP A 130 15.43 0.52 15.08
N ARG A 131 14.20 1.01 15.31
CA ARG A 131 13.81 1.76 16.51
C ARG A 131 13.02 0.95 17.50
N ALA A 132 12.48 -0.15 17.07
CA ALA A 132 11.66 -1.04 17.88
C ALA A 132 12.03 -2.49 17.60
N THR A 133 12.04 -3.30 18.64
CA THR A 133 12.17 -4.75 18.50
C THR A 133 10.80 -5.31 18.13
N ALA A 134 10.69 -5.89 16.94
CA ALA A 134 9.48 -6.56 16.47
C ALA A 134 9.79 -8.03 16.12
N PRO A 135 8.79 -8.95 16.12
CA PRO A 135 9.00 -10.35 15.77
C PRO A 135 9.23 -10.57 14.25
N PHE A 136 9.34 -9.49 13.49
CA PHE A 136 9.61 -9.49 12.05
C PHE A 136 10.56 -8.34 11.69
N ALA A 137 11.27 -8.51 10.59
CA ALA A 137 12.12 -7.44 10.06
C ALA A 137 11.29 -6.28 9.51
N VAL A 138 11.78 -5.05 9.71
CA VAL A 138 11.14 -3.82 9.21
C VAL A 138 10.89 -3.92 7.69
N ARG A 139 9.73 -3.44 7.26
CA ARG A 139 9.22 -3.51 5.89
C ARG A 139 9.05 -2.13 5.29
N VAL A 140 9.42 -1.98 4.01
CA VAL A 140 9.09 -0.77 3.23
C VAL A 140 7.67 -0.92 2.69
N MET A 141 6.68 -0.48 3.48
CA MET A 141 5.27 -0.74 3.21
C MET A 141 4.71 0.01 2.02
N ARG A 142 5.18 1.25 1.81
CA ARG A 142 4.75 2.11 0.70
C ARG A 142 5.80 3.15 0.41
N MET A 143 5.97 3.44 -0.89
CA MET A 143 6.75 4.58 -1.35
C MET A 143 5.87 5.53 -2.15
N VAL A 144 6.20 6.82 -2.12
CA VAL A 144 5.58 7.86 -2.95
C VAL A 144 6.63 8.83 -3.48
N GLN A 145 6.44 9.27 -4.71
CA GLN A 145 7.25 10.31 -5.35
C GLN A 145 6.55 11.65 -5.23
N HIS A 146 7.31 12.70 -4.97
CA HIS A 146 6.79 14.06 -4.94
C HIS A 146 6.35 14.49 -6.36
N PRO A 147 5.13 15.01 -6.56
CA PRO A 147 4.59 15.25 -7.90
C PRO A 147 5.33 16.32 -8.70
N THR A 148 5.97 17.29 -8.05
CA THR A 148 6.71 18.39 -8.71
C THR A 148 8.21 18.37 -8.46
N ARG A 149 8.70 17.56 -7.52
CA ARG A 149 10.13 17.35 -7.22
C ARG A 149 10.43 15.84 -7.33
N PRO A 150 10.56 15.32 -8.54
CA PRO A 150 10.54 13.87 -8.77
C PRO A 150 11.76 13.10 -8.23
N ASP A 151 12.84 13.78 -7.83
CA ASP A 151 13.94 13.14 -7.09
C ASP A 151 13.64 13.02 -5.58
N GLU A 152 12.55 13.64 -5.12
CA GLU A 152 12.11 13.55 -3.74
C GLU A 152 11.13 12.38 -3.56
N LEU A 153 11.55 11.39 -2.76
CA LEU A 153 10.80 10.18 -2.45
C LEU A 153 10.55 10.11 -0.95
N TYR A 154 9.44 9.50 -0.57
CA TYR A 154 9.13 9.14 0.82
C TYR A 154 8.79 7.66 0.90
N ALA A 155 9.11 7.04 2.04
CA ALA A 155 8.73 5.67 2.32
C ALA A 155 8.20 5.52 3.75
N ALA A 156 7.04 4.86 3.89
CA ALA A 156 6.50 4.41 5.17
C ALA A 156 7.11 3.05 5.53
N LEU A 157 7.56 2.93 6.78
CA LEU A 157 8.21 1.75 7.33
C LEU A 157 7.33 1.14 8.43
N GLU A 158 7.03 -0.14 8.35
CA GLU A 158 6.31 -0.83 9.41
C GLU A 158 7.17 -0.90 10.67
N VAL A 159 6.62 -0.38 11.78
CA VAL A 159 7.25 -0.27 13.11
C VAL A 159 8.55 0.55 13.12
N ASN A 160 8.81 1.36 12.08
CA ASN A 160 10.03 2.18 12.02
C ASN A 160 9.82 3.63 11.49
N GLY A 161 8.57 4.02 11.19
CA GLY A 161 8.17 5.39 10.86
C GLY A 161 8.30 5.75 9.38
N VAL A 162 9.03 6.82 9.08
CA VAL A 162 9.11 7.40 7.73
C VAL A 162 10.55 7.77 7.40
N MET A 163 10.95 7.51 6.16
CA MET A 163 12.20 8.00 5.59
C MET A 163 11.95 8.80 4.31
N ARG A 164 12.83 9.76 4.00
CA ARG A 164 12.81 10.64 2.84
C ARG A 164 14.14 10.61 2.09
N SER A 165 14.07 10.56 0.76
CA SER A 165 15.19 10.78 -0.14
C SER A 165 14.99 12.10 -0.89
N GLY A 166 16.07 12.80 -1.23
CA GLY A 166 16.08 13.97 -2.10
C GLY A 166 16.84 13.75 -3.42
N ASP A 167 17.29 12.53 -3.68
CA ASP A 167 18.21 12.16 -4.76
C ASP A 167 17.80 10.84 -5.45
N ALA A 168 16.51 10.64 -5.64
CA ALA A 168 15.92 9.47 -6.32
C ALA A 168 16.31 8.13 -5.66
N GLY A 169 16.43 8.11 -4.32
CA GLY A 169 16.65 6.92 -3.52
C GLY A 169 18.11 6.54 -3.29
N GLU A 170 19.07 7.37 -3.71
CA GLU A 170 20.50 7.09 -3.49
C GLU A 170 20.88 7.29 -2.01
N THR A 171 20.30 8.31 -1.34
CA THR A 171 20.43 8.50 0.12
C THR A 171 19.10 8.76 0.78
N TRP A 172 18.99 8.42 2.07
CA TRP A 172 17.77 8.55 2.85
C TRP A 172 18.00 9.25 4.19
N THR A 173 17.05 10.08 4.57
CA THR A 173 16.98 10.77 5.86
C THR A 173 15.79 10.27 6.64
N ASP A 174 15.97 10.04 7.92
CA ASP A 174 14.90 9.68 8.84
C ASP A 174 13.98 10.87 9.14
N CYS A 175 12.68 10.64 9.08
CA CYS A 175 11.62 11.62 9.33
C CYS A 175 10.70 11.21 10.50
N SER A 176 11.18 10.38 11.43
CA SER A 176 10.36 9.77 12.48
C SER A 176 10.45 10.46 13.83
N ALA A 177 11.38 11.42 14.02
CA ALA A 177 11.64 12.02 15.32
C ALA A 177 10.38 12.65 15.95
N ASP A 178 9.58 13.36 15.15
CA ASP A 178 8.36 13.99 15.63
C ASP A 178 7.22 12.98 15.88
N LEU A 179 7.16 11.87 15.12
CA LEU A 179 6.22 10.77 15.39
C LEU A 179 6.48 10.17 16.79
N ILE A 180 7.76 10.02 17.16
CA ILE A 180 8.15 9.54 18.48
C ILE A 180 7.71 10.55 19.55
N ARG A 181 7.97 11.84 19.34
CA ARG A 181 7.53 12.90 20.25
C ARG A 181 6.00 12.93 20.41
N LEU A 182 5.26 12.75 19.33
CA LEU A 182 3.80 12.68 19.36
C LEU A 182 3.30 11.49 20.18
N SER A 183 4.01 10.37 20.16
CA SER A 183 3.65 9.17 20.95
C SER A 183 3.75 9.37 22.46
N GLU A 184 4.33 10.48 22.95
CA GLU A 184 4.31 10.85 24.37
C GLU A 184 2.91 11.27 24.83
N ARG A 185 2.02 11.69 23.89
CA ARG A 185 0.63 12.02 24.19
C ARG A 185 -0.14 10.76 24.56
N PRO A 186 -0.93 10.74 25.66
CA PRO A 186 -1.61 9.53 26.14
C PRO A 186 -2.47 8.83 25.11
N ASN A 187 -3.15 9.60 24.24
CA ASN A 187 -4.05 9.07 23.18
C ASN A 187 -3.31 8.53 21.96
N LEU A 188 -2.00 8.78 21.83
CA LEU A 188 -1.16 8.31 20.73
C LEU A 188 -0.13 7.25 21.15
N ARG A 189 -0.18 6.82 22.40
CA ARG A 189 0.67 5.74 22.94
C ARG A 189 0.08 4.39 22.55
N SER A 190 0.89 3.55 21.95
CA SER A 190 0.49 2.17 21.63
C SER A 190 1.70 1.25 21.65
N LYS A 191 1.58 0.14 22.38
CA LYS A 191 2.60 -0.90 22.50
C LYS A 191 1.91 -2.24 22.43
N ILE A 192 2.21 -3.04 21.42
CA ILE A 192 1.58 -4.36 21.19
C ILE A 192 2.65 -5.46 21.09
N VAL A 193 3.56 -5.35 20.14
CA VAL A 193 4.57 -6.38 19.84
C VAL A 193 6.01 -5.92 20.09
N SER A 194 6.25 -4.62 20.16
CA SER A 194 7.56 -4.04 20.37
C SER A 194 7.81 -3.67 21.83
N ASP A 195 8.99 -3.13 22.13
CA ASP A 195 9.41 -2.66 23.44
C ASP A 195 9.14 -1.17 23.68
N THR A 196 8.62 -0.44 22.68
CA THR A 196 8.37 1.00 22.75
C THR A 196 6.90 1.39 22.69
N TYR A 197 6.51 2.43 23.44
CA TYR A 197 5.19 3.06 23.35
C TYR A 197 5.00 3.90 22.09
N ALA A 198 6.06 4.18 21.33
CA ALA A 198 5.98 4.84 20.04
C ALA A 198 5.56 3.88 18.90
N GLU A 199 5.43 2.59 19.19
CA GLU A 199 5.12 1.55 18.19
C GLU A 199 4.00 1.95 17.25
N GLY A 200 2.85 2.38 17.78
CA GLY A 200 1.69 2.72 16.96
C GLY A 200 1.93 3.90 16.02
N MET A 201 2.71 4.89 16.44
CA MET A 201 3.09 6.04 15.61
C MET A 201 4.17 5.69 14.59
N LEU A 202 5.04 4.75 14.92
CA LEU A 202 6.09 4.25 14.03
C LEU A 202 5.59 3.17 13.06
N ASP A 203 4.40 2.60 13.28
CA ASP A 203 3.82 1.55 12.46
C ASP A 203 3.22 2.13 11.17
N GLY A 204 4.11 2.59 10.29
CA GLY A 204 3.78 3.23 9.03
C GLY A 204 3.32 2.21 7.99
N HIS A 205 2.06 2.30 7.56
CA HIS A 205 1.44 1.36 6.62
C HIS A 205 1.39 1.88 5.18
N ALA A 206 1.12 3.18 5.01
CA ALA A 206 1.05 3.81 3.71
C ALA A 206 1.40 5.29 3.79
N ILE A 207 1.83 5.84 2.65
CA ILE A 207 2.18 7.25 2.51
C ILE A 207 1.71 7.74 1.15
N ALA A 208 1.17 8.96 1.10
CA ALA A 208 0.65 9.58 -0.12
C ALA A 208 0.96 11.07 -0.16
N ILE A 209 1.05 11.61 -1.38
CA ILE A 209 1.12 13.04 -1.66
C ILE A 209 0.07 13.33 -2.72
N SER A 210 -0.82 14.28 -2.45
CA SER A 210 -1.78 14.78 -3.44
C SER A 210 -1.13 15.83 -4.33
N ALA A 211 -1.38 15.77 -5.64
CA ALA A 211 -0.89 16.80 -6.55
C ALA A 211 -1.57 18.18 -6.30
N GLY A 212 -2.74 18.21 -5.67
CA GLY A 212 -3.45 19.44 -5.27
C GLY A 212 -2.89 20.11 -4.00
N ASP A 213 -2.05 19.40 -3.25
CA ASP A 213 -1.30 19.93 -2.10
C ASP A 213 0.05 19.20 -2.04
N PRO A 214 0.96 19.51 -2.97
CA PRO A 214 2.18 18.75 -3.16
C PRO A 214 3.16 18.84 -1.99
N ASP A 215 3.08 19.88 -1.16
CA ASP A 215 3.93 20.00 0.01
C ASP A 215 3.39 19.21 1.22
N ALA A 216 2.18 18.69 1.14
CA ALA A 216 1.58 17.86 2.19
C ALA A 216 1.82 16.36 1.95
N VAL A 217 2.61 15.77 2.83
CA VAL A 217 2.79 14.32 2.91
C VAL A 217 1.80 13.75 3.92
N VAL A 218 1.00 12.76 3.52
CA VAL A 218 0.03 12.08 4.39
C VAL A 218 0.51 10.68 4.71
N LEU A 219 0.68 10.39 5.99
CA LEU A 219 1.05 9.07 6.52
C LEU A 219 -0.19 8.39 7.09
N ALA A 220 -0.45 7.15 6.70
CA ALA A 220 -1.36 6.25 7.40
C ALA A 220 -0.54 5.32 8.31
N CYS A 221 -0.85 5.35 9.60
CA CYS A 221 -0.24 4.48 10.59
C CYS A 221 -1.31 3.88 11.51
N ARG A 222 -0.91 3.03 12.44
CA ARG A 222 -1.84 2.42 13.41
C ARG A 222 -2.68 3.45 14.16
N MET A 223 -2.15 4.63 14.46
CA MET A 223 -2.81 5.65 15.27
C MET A 223 -3.75 6.57 14.47
N GLY A 224 -3.74 6.50 13.14
CA GLY A 224 -4.59 7.33 12.29
C GLY A 224 -3.92 7.80 11.01
N LEU A 225 -4.37 8.95 10.52
CA LEU A 225 -3.71 9.68 9.45
C LEU A 225 -3.00 10.90 10.02
N PHE A 226 -1.76 11.11 9.59
CA PHE A 226 -0.93 12.24 10.00
C PHE A 226 -0.41 12.98 8.78
N ARG A 227 -0.31 14.31 8.86
CA ARG A 227 0.12 15.19 7.78
C ARG A 227 1.37 15.95 8.16
N SER A 228 2.34 16.01 7.25
CA SER A 228 3.51 16.87 7.34
C SER A 228 3.51 17.86 6.16
N THR A 229 3.84 19.13 6.42
CA THR A 229 4.00 20.17 5.39
C THR A 229 5.42 20.74 5.35
N ASP A 230 6.33 20.13 6.08
CA ASP A 230 7.73 20.53 6.22
C ASP A 230 8.70 19.37 5.89
N ARG A 231 8.31 18.52 4.94
CA ARG A 231 9.10 17.38 4.46
C ARG A 231 9.37 16.32 5.53
N GLY A 232 8.40 16.09 6.40
CA GLY A 232 8.47 15.06 7.44
C GLY A 232 9.23 15.48 8.71
N GLN A 233 9.54 16.78 8.87
CA GLN A 233 10.19 17.26 10.10
C GLN A 233 9.19 17.33 11.27
N SER A 234 7.94 17.71 10.99
CA SER A 234 6.85 17.66 11.96
C SER A 234 5.60 17.02 11.37
N TRP A 235 4.77 16.45 12.25
CA TRP A 235 3.56 15.73 11.88
C TRP A 235 2.36 16.24 12.69
N GLN A 236 1.22 16.36 12.04
CA GLN A 236 -0.03 16.79 12.65
C GLN A 236 -1.08 15.69 12.49
N ASP A 237 -1.82 15.41 13.55
CA ASP A 237 -2.97 14.51 13.52
C ASP A 237 -4.07 15.11 12.63
N MET A 238 -4.54 14.34 11.66
CA MET A 238 -5.65 14.72 10.77
C MET A 238 -7.03 14.50 11.43
N GLU A 239 -7.05 14.12 12.72
CA GLU A 239 -8.22 13.98 13.56
C GLU A 239 -9.34 13.13 12.92
N MET A 240 -8.95 11.98 12.38
CA MET A 240 -9.87 11.08 11.67
C MET A 240 -11.09 10.67 12.50
N HIS A 241 -11.02 10.72 13.84
CA HIS A 241 -12.16 10.51 14.73
C HIS A 241 -13.35 11.46 14.50
N LYS A 242 -13.14 12.59 13.84
CA LYS A 242 -14.23 13.54 13.44
C LYS A 242 -15.04 13.00 12.26
N PHE A 243 -14.51 12.10 11.48
CA PHE A 243 -15.09 11.58 10.22
C PHE A 243 -15.39 10.08 10.28
N SER A 244 -14.77 9.36 11.21
CA SER A 244 -14.80 7.91 11.27
C SER A 244 -14.86 7.42 12.72
N PRO A 245 -15.68 6.38 13.01
CA PRO A 245 -15.65 5.70 14.31
C PRO A 245 -14.41 4.83 14.49
N VAL A 246 -13.66 4.54 13.42
CA VAL A 246 -12.45 3.71 13.41
C VAL A 246 -11.27 4.52 12.87
N THR A 247 -10.10 4.36 13.47
CA THR A 247 -8.94 5.23 13.18
C THR A 247 -7.67 4.49 12.78
N TYR A 248 -7.61 3.17 12.91
CA TYR A 248 -6.46 2.38 12.46
C TYR A 248 -6.24 2.57 10.96
N GLY A 249 -5.27 3.43 10.58
CA GLY A 249 -4.98 3.76 9.20
C GLY A 249 -4.16 2.66 8.53
N ARG A 250 -4.72 1.98 7.52
CA ARG A 250 -4.02 0.90 6.80
C ARG A 250 -3.55 1.29 5.42
N ASP A 251 -4.32 2.04 4.66
CA ASP A 251 -3.90 2.54 3.35
C ASP A 251 -4.33 3.99 3.14
N VAL A 252 -3.55 4.75 2.40
CA VAL A 252 -3.88 6.08 1.89
C VAL A 252 -3.33 6.20 0.48
N ARG A 253 -4.16 6.69 -0.45
CA ARG A 253 -3.85 6.82 -1.87
C ARG A 253 -4.27 8.17 -2.41
N ALA A 254 -3.43 8.79 -3.23
CA ALA A 254 -3.83 9.92 -4.06
C ALA A 254 -4.42 9.41 -5.38
N SER A 255 -5.48 10.07 -5.84
CA SER A 255 -6.05 9.78 -7.15
C SER A 255 -5.04 10.15 -8.24
N PRO A 256 -4.83 9.28 -9.24
CA PRO A 256 -3.96 9.61 -10.37
C PRO A 256 -4.61 10.60 -11.36
N GLN A 257 -5.94 10.83 -11.29
CA GLN A 257 -6.66 11.71 -12.23
C GLN A 257 -7.15 13.00 -11.60
N ASP A 258 -7.38 13.03 -10.28
CA ASP A 258 -7.87 14.20 -9.57
C ASP A 258 -6.89 14.62 -8.49
N ALA A 259 -6.26 15.77 -8.73
CA ALA A 259 -5.22 16.31 -7.86
C ALA A 259 -5.67 16.53 -6.40
N SER A 260 -6.98 16.74 -6.15
CA SER A 260 -7.52 17.00 -4.83
C SER A 260 -8.08 15.76 -4.12
N THR A 261 -8.19 14.64 -4.84
CA THR A 261 -8.84 13.43 -4.30
C THR A 261 -7.82 12.48 -3.65
N LEU A 262 -8.12 12.13 -2.40
CA LEU A 262 -7.44 11.09 -1.63
C LEU A 262 -8.45 10.02 -1.20
N TYR A 263 -7.97 8.79 -1.07
CA TYR A 263 -8.71 7.65 -0.50
C TYR A 263 -7.97 7.14 0.73
N ALA A 264 -8.70 6.75 1.77
CA ALA A 264 -8.12 6.14 2.97
C ALA A 264 -8.90 4.88 3.36
N ALA A 265 -8.17 3.85 3.77
CA ALA A 265 -8.72 2.65 4.39
C ALA A 265 -8.46 2.71 5.89
N LEU A 266 -9.54 2.71 6.67
CA LEU A 266 -9.51 2.74 8.13
C LEU A 266 -10.21 1.51 8.68
N SER A 267 -9.71 0.98 9.78
CA SER A 267 -10.27 -0.19 10.46
C SER A 267 -10.18 -0.03 11.99
N VAL A 268 -10.66 -1.01 12.73
CA VAL A 268 -10.52 -1.03 14.20
C VAL A 268 -9.09 -1.38 14.61
N ALA A 269 -8.50 -2.37 13.94
CA ALA A 269 -7.18 -2.91 14.24
C ALA A 269 -6.61 -3.68 13.04
N ALA A 270 -5.38 -4.19 13.17
CA ALA A 270 -4.76 -5.09 12.19
C ALA A 270 -5.57 -6.37 11.94
N ALA A 271 -6.31 -6.80 12.97
CA ALA A 271 -7.20 -7.95 12.97
C ALA A 271 -8.57 -7.50 13.47
N SER A 272 -9.46 -7.13 12.57
CA SER A 272 -10.79 -6.63 12.94
C SER A 272 -11.88 -7.18 12.03
N THR A 273 -13.12 -7.04 12.47
CA THR A 273 -14.33 -7.43 11.73
C THR A 273 -15.03 -6.23 11.10
N ASP A 274 -14.45 -5.03 11.20
CA ASP A 274 -15.01 -3.79 10.65
C ASP A 274 -13.93 -2.89 10.06
N GLY A 275 -14.24 -2.31 8.92
CA GLY A 275 -13.43 -1.36 8.21
C GLY A 275 -14.27 -0.46 7.32
N GLY A 276 -13.71 0.68 6.94
CA GLY A 276 -14.36 1.64 6.05
C GLY A 276 -13.37 2.25 5.07
N VAL A 277 -13.85 2.54 3.87
CA VAL A 277 -13.13 3.35 2.88
C VAL A 277 -13.70 4.75 2.90
N TYR A 278 -12.82 5.71 2.89
CA TYR A 278 -13.11 7.13 2.96
C TYR A 278 -12.52 7.83 1.74
N ARG A 279 -13.22 8.84 1.24
CA ARG A 279 -12.74 9.72 0.18
C ARG A 279 -12.70 11.16 0.68
N SER A 280 -11.59 11.83 0.43
CA SER A 280 -11.45 13.28 0.49
C SER A 280 -11.43 13.82 -0.93
N GLN A 281 -12.01 15.01 -1.15
CA GLN A 281 -11.98 15.74 -2.42
C GLN A 281 -11.39 17.15 -2.24
N ASP A 282 -10.71 17.40 -1.13
CA ASP A 282 -10.12 18.66 -0.73
C ASP A 282 -8.70 18.50 -0.17
N ALA A 283 -7.95 17.56 -0.75
CA ALA A 283 -6.58 17.21 -0.38
C ALA A 283 -6.43 16.80 1.11
N GLY A 284 -7.43 16.07 1.64
CA GLY A 284 -7.39 15.48 2.97
C GLY A 284 -7.90 16.37 4.10
N LYS A 285 -8.56 17.50 3.80
CA LYS A 285 -9.12 18.38 4.84
C LYS A 285 -10.41 17.81 5.44
N THR A 286 -11.26 17.21 4.60
CA THR A 286 -12.48 16.53 5.02
C THR A 286 -12.58 15.14 4.38
N TRP A 287 -13.29 14.23 5.04
CA TRP A 287 -13.41 12.84 4.60
C TRP A 287 -14.87 12.38 4.66
N LYS A 288 -15.28 11.62 3.65
CA LYS A 288 -16.60 11.00 3.58
C LYS A 288 -16.45 9.49 3.39
N ARG A 289 -17.14 8.72 4.24
CA ARG A 289 -17.22 7.26 4.11
C ARG A 289 -18.03 6.87 2.87
N PHE A 290 -17.66 5.76 2.23
CA PHE A 290 -18.51 5.06 1.29
C PHE A 290 -19.48 4.16 2.06
N ASP A 291 -20.73 4.60 2.20
CA ASP A 291 -21.73 3.93 3.05
C ASP A 291 -22.38 2.72 2.37
N LYS A 292 -22.19 2.56 1.05
CA LYS A 292 -22.80 1.48 0.25
C LYS A 292 -21.94 0.22 0.13
N VAL A 293 -20.76 0.20 0.76
CA VAL A 293 -19.93 -0.98 0.90
C VAL A 293 -19.79 -1.34 2.38
N GLN A 294 -20.14 -2.57 2.71
CA GLN A 294 -19.93 -3.13 4.05
C GLN A 294 -18.82 -4.18 3.99
N VAL A 295 -17.74 -3.93 4.71
CA VAL A 295 -16.56 -4.80 4.75
C VAL A 295 -16.47 -5.47 6.11
N HIS A 296 -16.33 -6.79 6.11
CA HIS A 296 -16.26 -7.58 7.35
C HIS A 296 -14.80 -8.01 7.63
N GLY A 297 -13.91 -7.05 7.68
CA GLY A 297 -12.49 -7.28 7.89
C GLY A 297 -11.66 -6.00 7.91
N THR A 298 -10.39 -6.14 8.20
CA THR A 298 -9.43 -5.04 8.05
C THR A 298 -9.18 -4.80 6.57
N ILE A 299 -9.46 -3.58 6.10
CA ILE A 299 -9.15 -3.22 4.71
C ILE A 299 -7.64 -3.02 4.60
N MET A 300 -6.99 -3.83 3.78
CA MET A 300 -5.54 -3.88 3.64
C MET A 300 -5.02 -2.99 2.51
N SER A 301 -5.82 -2.83 1.45
CA SER A 301 -5.37 -2.15 0.24
C SER A 301 -6.53 -1.48 -0.50
N VAL A 302 -6.26 -0.31 -1.04
CA VAL A 302 -7.10 0.40 -2.02
C VAL A 302 -6.38 0.36 -3.37
N GLY A 303 -7.03 -0.18 -4.39
CA GLY A 303 -6.60 -0.16 -5.80
C GLY A 303 -7.35 0.93 -6.57
N LEU A 304 -6.62 1.85 -7.18
CA LEU A 304 -7.17 2.90 -8.04
C LEU A 304 -6.83 2.58 -9.50
N HIS A 305 -7.81 2.73 -10.38
CA HIS A 305 -7.53 2.54 -11.80
C HIS A 305 -6.67 3.69 -12.33
N PRO A 306 -5.62 3.39 -13.15
CA PRO A 306 -4.65 4.41 -13.58
C PRO A 306 -5.23 5.51 -14.48
N THR A 307 -6.37 5.29 -15.15
CA THR A 307 -6.96 6.24 -16.09
C THR A 307 -8.48 6.45 -15.96
N ASP A 308 -9.13 5.75 -15.02
CA ASP A 308 -10.58 5.84 -14.80
C ASP A 308 -10.86 6.12 -13.31
N PRO A 309 -11.21 7.36 -12.94
CA PRO A 309 -11.42 7.75 -11.54
C PRO A 309 -12.64 7.09 -10.90
N ASP A 310 -13.56 6.56 -11.69
CA ASP A 310 -14.77 5.91 -11.20
C ASP A 310 -14.51 4.46 -10.74
N GLN A 311 -13.36 3.89 -11.12
CA GLN A 311 -12.98 2.53 -10.74
C GLN A 311 -12.09 2.53 -9.51
N VAL A 312 -12.65 2.02 -8.40
CA VAL A 312 -11.95 1.84 -7.12
C VAL A 312 -12.19 0.44 -6.60
N TYR A 313 -11.15 -0.22 -6.16
CA TYR A 313 -11.20 -1.58 -5.62
C TYR A 313 -10.60 -1.61 -4.22
N ILE A 314 -11.11 -2.48 -3.35
CA ILE A 314 -10.60 -2.69 -2.00
C ILE A 314 -10.47 -4.17 -1.71
N GLY A 315 -9.42 -4.52 -0.98
CA GLY A 315 -9.17 -5.87 -0.50
C GLY A 315 -9.12 -5.94 1.01
N ALA A 316 -9.84 -6.90 1.57
CA ALA A 316 -9.95 -7.07 3.00
C ALA A 316 -9.39 -8.41 3.48
N ARG A 317 -8.91 -8.42 4.72
CA ARG A 317 -8.38 -9.57 5.43
C ARG A 317 -9.52 -10.39 6.06
N TYR A 318 -9.30 -11.67 6.28
CA TYR A 318 -10.11 -12.69 6.97
C TYR A 318 -11.16 -13.45 6.15
N LYS A 319 -11.78 -12.84 5.14
CA LYS A 319 -12.79 -13.53 4.34
C LYS A 319 -12.46 -13.58 2.85
N GLY A 320 -11.25 -13.14 2.47
CA GLY A 320 -10.87 -13.06 1.05
C GLY A 320 -11.82 -12.15 0.25
N GLU A 321 -12.26 -11.04 0.84
CA GLU A 321 -13.24 -10.15 0.22
C GLU A 321 -12.53 -9.09 -0.63
N VAL A 322 -12.89 -9.02 -1.91
CA VAL A 322 -12.62 -7.89 -2.80
C VAL A 322 -13.94 -7.21 -3.10
N PHE A 323 -13.95 -5.89 -3.06
CA PHE A 323 -15.09 -5.10 -3.50
C PHE A 323 -14.61 -4.11 -4.56
N GLY A 324 -15.48 -3.80 -5.53
CA GLY A 324 -15.18 -2.83 -6.58
C GLY A 324 -16.37 -1.95 -6.91
N THR A 325 -16.07 -0.72 -7.31
CA THR A 325 -17.02 0.21 -7.92
C THR A 325 -16.54 0.63 -9.30
N GLN A 326 -17.47 0.94 -10.20
CA GLN A 326 -17.21 1.45 -11.55
C GLN A 326 -17.99 2.77 -11.81
N ASP A 327 -18.54 3.36 -10.76
CA ASP A 327 -19.39 4.57 -10.81
C ASP A 327 -19.03 5.54 -9.68
N GLY A 328 -17.76 5.59 -9.30
CA GLY A 328 -17.24 6.50 -8.27
C GLY A 328 -17.77 6.22 -6.87
N GLY A 329 -18.25 5.00 -6.60
CA GLY A 329 -18.77 4.56 -5.31
C GLY A 329 -20.28 4.72 -5.14
N ALA A 330 -21.03 4.98 -6.22
CA ALA A 330 -22.48 5.00 -6.18
C ALA A 330 -23.06 3.60 -5.98
N THR A 331 -22.41 2.57 -6.56
CA THR A 331 -22.67 1.14 -6.30
C THR A 331 -21.39 0.37 -6.07
N TRP A 332 -21.48 -0.77 -5.37
CA TRP A 332 -20.35 -1.65 -5.10
C TRP A 332 -20.71 -3.11 -5.37
N GLU A 333 -19.81 -3.82 -6.04
CA GLU A 333 -19.89 -5.26 -6.29
C GLU A 333 -18.96 -5.99 -5.33
N ALA A 334 -19.49 -7.02 -4.65
CA ALA A 334 -18.66 -7.96 -3.89
C ALA A 334 -18.13 -9.04 -4.83
N MET A 335 -16.82 -9.28 -4.75
CA MET A 335 -16.10 -10.23 -5.61
C MET A 335 -15.25 -11.14 -4.72
N PRO A 336 -15.87 -12.02 -3.91
CA PRO A 336 -15.11 -12.88 -3.00
C PRO A 336 -14.14 -13.77 -3.76
N LEU A 337 -12.95 -13.96 -3.22
CA LEU A 337 -11.98 -14.93 -3.71
C LEU A 337 -12.44 -16.37 -3.40
N PRO A 338 -12.03 -17.36 -4.19
CA PRO A 338 -12.38 -18.77 -3.93
C PRO A 338 -11.85 -19.24 -2.57
N GLU A 339 -12.63 -20.06 -1.88
CA GLU A 339 -12.17 -20.75 -0.67
C GLU A 339 -10.96 -21.68 -0.97
N PRO A 340 -9.99 -21.81 -0.09
CA PRO A 340 -9.80 -21.20 1.22
C PRO A 340 -8.87 -19.98 1.21
N VAL A 341 -9.20 -18.91 0.53
CA VAL A 341 -8.43 -17.64 0.56
C VAL A 341 -8.95 -16.75 1.69
N LYS A 342 -8.04 -16.15 2.47
CA LYS A 342 -8.41 -15.33 3.63
C LYS A 342 -7.81 -13.94 3.64
N ASP A 343 -6.51 -13.82 3.48
CA ASP A 343 -5.77 -12.59 3.80
C ASP A 343 -5.25 -11.90 2.53
N ILE A 344 -6.02 -10.94 2.03
CA ILE A 344 -5.62 -10.09 0.90
C ILE A 344 -4.72 -8.98 1.43
N TYR A 345 -3.54 -8.80 0.83
CA TYR A 345 -2.57 -7.77 1.16
C TYR A 345 -2.52 -6.65 0.12
N ALA A 346 -2.79 -6.96 -1.14
CA ALA A 346 -2.75 -5.99 -2.22
C ALA A 346 -3.91 -6.19 -3.20
N VAL A 347 -4.43 -5.08 -3.72
CA VAL A 347 -5.37 -5.07 -4.84
C VAL A 347 -4.85 -4.08 -5.88
N ALA A 348 -4.86 -4.47 -7.15
CA ALA A 348 -4.53 -3.63 -8.29
C ALA A 348 -5.50 -3.86 -9.44
N CYS A 349 -5.60 -2.90 -10.36
CA CYS A 349 -6.46 -2.98 -11.54
C CYS A 349 -5.85 -2.23 -12.73
N GLY A 350 -6.29 -2.61 -13.96
CA GLY A 350 -5.86 -1.93 -15.19
C GLY A 350 -6.19 -2.70 -16.48
#